data_abfb1a4dbc8354f19909e4a6a21148e8
#
_entry.id   abfb1a4dbc8354f19909e4a6a21148e8
#
_cell.length_a   1.000
_cell.length_b   1.000
_cell.length_c   1.000
_cell.angle_alpha   90.00
_cell.angle_beta   90.00
_cell.angle_gamma   90.00
#
_symmetry.space_group_name_H-M   'P 1'
#
loop_
_entity.id
_entity.type
_entity.pdbx_description
1 polymer ?
#
loop_
_entity_poly.entity_id
_entity_poly.type
_entity_poly.pdbx_seq_one_letter_code
_entity_poly.pdbx_strand_id
1 'polypeptide(L)'
;MKKRDFKGSVVLNPVPVVLITSRNKEGKDNVFTVGWAGTVCTRPPMLSISIRPERLSYDYIKESMEFVVNIPHAGMTKKVDFCWVRSGKKIDKIKEMNFTMRECDNINVAYIEECPINIECRVRQIIPFGSHDMFIADVLSSHINEDLIDEKGKIHFEKGDLIAYCHGEYYKLPRTSLGCFGHSIMKKKQTKPNTNKSIKENKDTKENKKTNNLDKKTKNKNKSKVKSLGNKKTKSKSSKNNKKSISKKKKR
;
A
#
# COMPACT_ATOMS: atom_id res chain seq x y z
N MET A 1 -18.52 -29.03 3.08
CA MET A 1 -18.66 -27.77 2.32
C MET A 1 -19.05 -28.10 0.90
N LYS A 2 -20.05 -27.38 0.30
CA LYS A 2 -20.41 -27.52 -1.10
C LYS A 2 -19.57 -26.52 -1.91
N LYS A 3 -19.03 -26.95 -3.06
CA LYS A 3 -18.34 -26.11 -4.03
C LYS A 3 -19.22 -25.88 -5.24
N ARG A 4 -19.06 -24.73 -5.88
CA ARG A 4 -19.70 -24.42 -7.17
C ARG A 4 -18.62 -24.24 -8.21
N ASP A 5 -18.78 -24.86 -9.37
CA ASP A 5 -17.81 -24.79 -10.46
C ASP A 5 -17.98 -23.50 -11.26
N PHE A 6 -16.85 -22.83 -11.55
CA PHE A 6 -16.75 -21.69 -12.44
C PHE A 6 -15.85 -22.07 -13.61
N LYS A 7 -16.40 -22.03 -14.81
CA LYS A 7 -15.68 -22.40 -16.02
C LYS A 7 -14.67 -21.32 -16.42
N GLY A 8 -13.37 -21.68 -16.47
CA GLY A 8 -12.33 -20.88 -17.10
C GLY A 8 -12.16 -19.46 -16.52
N SER A 9 -12.11 -19.29 -15.20
CA SER A 9 -12.03 -17.98 -14.53
C SER A 9 -10.66 -17.70 -13.95
N VAL A 10 -10.23 -16.42 -13.99
CA VAL A 10 -9.03 -15.95 -13.29
C VAL A 10 -9.41 -15.65 -11.84
N VAL A 11 -9.19 -16.62 -10.95
CA VAL A 11 -9.57 -16.55 -9.54
C VAL A 11 -8.38 -16.61 -8.57
N LEU A 12 -7.15 -16.54 -9.07
CA LEU A 12 -5.98 -16.52 -8.22
C LEU A 12 -5.91 -15.17 -7.48
N ASN A 13 -6.33 -15.18 -6.23
CA ASN A 13 -6.37 -14.01 -5.35
C ASN A 13 -6.02 -14.41 -3.92
N PRO A 14 -5.48 -13.48 -3.10
CA PRO A 14 -5.07 -12.12 -3.47
C PRO A 14 -3.80 -12.13 -4.32
N VAL A 15 -3.60 -11.04 -5.08
CA VAL A 15 -2.36 -10.80 -5.82
C VAL A 15 -1.67 -9.53 -5.31
N PRO A 16 -0.34 -9.37 -5.47
CA PRO A 16 0.31 -8.11 -5.23
C PRO A 16 -0.27 -7.06 -6.19
N VAL A 17 -0.32 -5.81 -5.75
CA VAL A 17 -0.64 -4.68 -6.61
C VAL A 17 0.52 -3.69 -6.55
N VAL A 18 1.10 -3.40 -7.70
CA VAL A 18 2.33 -2.61 -7.80
C VAL A 18 2.20 -1.50 -8.82
N LEU A 19 2.97 -0.43 -8.64
CA LEU A 19 3.14 0.63 -9.61
C LEU A 19 4.39 0.34 -10.42
N ILE A 20 4.26 0.27 -11.74
CA ILE A 20 5.39 0.07 -12.64
C ILE A 20 5.73 1.40 -13.28
N THR A 21 6.96 1.85 -13.10
CA THR A 21 7.52 2.99 -13.83
C THR A 21 8.39 2.51 -14.99
N SER A 22 8.36 3.27 -16.07
CA SER A 22 9.10 2.99 -17.31
C SER A 22 9.39 4.31 -18.03
N ARG A 23 10.49 4.37 -18.77
CA ARG A 23 10.96 5.56 -19.50
C ARG A 23 11.11 5.26 -20.97
N ASN A 24 10.68 6.18 -21.83
CA ASN A 24 10.91 6.09 -23.27
C ASN A 24 12.29 6.68 -23.66
N LYS A 25 12.65 6.59 -24.94
CA LYS A 25 13.93 7.10 -25.46
C LYS A 25 14.11 8.60 -25.33
N GLU A 26 13.01 9.35 -25.30
CA GLU A 26 13.02 10.80 -25.13
C GLU A 26 13.15 11.22 -23.64
N GLY A 27 13.32 10.27 -22.72
CA GLY A 27 13.47 10.53 -21.30
C GLY A 27 12.16 10.79 -20.56
N LYS A 28 11.01 10.47 -21.17
CA LYS A 28 9.70 10.68 -20.56
C LYS A 28 9.28 9.46 -19.74
N ASP A 29 9.04 9.67 -18.45
CA ASP A 29 8.53 8.64 -17.55
C ASP A 29 7.02 8.44 -17.70
N ASN A 30 6.58 7.21 -17.45
CA ASN A 30 5.19 6.84 -17.28
C ASN A 30 5.04 5.87 -16.12
N VAL A 31 3.87 5.90 -15.48
CA VAL A 31 3.50 4.98 -14.39
C VAL A 31 2.18 4.29 -14.70
N PHE A 32 2.05 3.01 -14.34
CA PHE A 32 0.77 2.30 -14.38
C PHE A 32 0.73 1.19 -13.35
N THR A 33 -0.47 0.75 -13.02
CA THR A 33 -0.68 -0.29 -12.00
C THR A 33 -0.77 -1.66 -12.63
N VAL A 34 -0.13 -2.64 -12.00
CA VAL A 34 -0.13 -4.05 -12.38
C VAL A 34 -0.53 -4.91 -11.19
N GLY A 35 -1.50 -5.81 -11.41
CA GLY A 35 -1.86 -6.87 -10.47
C GLY A 35 -1.31 -8.25 -10.90
N TRP A 36 -0.84 -8.36 -12.14
CA TRP A 36 -0.24 -9.60 -12.64
C TRP A 36 1.28 -9.51 -12.54
N ALA A 37 1.80 -9.61 -11.31
CA ALA A 37 3.23 -9.59 -10.99
C ALA A 37 3.57 -10.72 -10.02
N GLY A 38 4.79 -11.26 -10.11
CA GLY A 38 5.23 -12.30 -9.21
C GLY A 38 6.71 -12.66 -9.36
N THR A 39 7.28 -13.26 -8.31
CA THR A 39 8.62 -13.83 -8.33
C THR A 39 8.63 -15.11 -9.14
N VAL A 40 9.54 -15.25 -10.09
CA VAL A 40 9.68 -16.45 -10.92
C VAL A 40 10.93 -17.28 -10.60
N CYS A 41 11.99 -16.65 -10.08
CA CYS A 41 13.23 -17.33 -9.72
C CYS A 41 13.91 -16.61 -8.55
N THR A 42 14.61 -17.37 -7.68
CA THR A 42 15.36 -16.83 -6.55
C THR A 42 16.86 -16.78 -6.80
N ARG A 43 17.36 -17.63 -7.69
CA ARG A 43 18.80 -17.66 -8.07
C ARG A 43 18.95 -18.00 -9.55
N PRO A 44 19.19 -17.01 -10.42
CA PRO A 44 19.26 -15.58 -10.14
C PRO A 44 17.90 -15.00 -9.71
N PRO A 45 17.88 -13.86 -8.99
CA PRO A 45 16.62 -13.25 -8.58
C PRO A 45 15.88 -12.67 -9.80
N MET A 46 14.66 -13.13 -10.04
CA MET A 46 13.85 -12.75 -11.19
C MET A 46 12.39 -12.62 -10.82
N LEU A 47 11.72 -11.68 -11.46
CA LEU A 47 10.29 -11.50 -11.37
C LEU A 47 9.64 -11.40 -12.76
N SER A 48 8.32 -11.48 -12.80
CA SER A 48 7.53 -11.23 -14.00
C SER A 48 6.45 -10.19 -13.76
N ILE A 49 6.11 -9.47 -14.83
CA ILE A 49 4.91 -8.65 -14.94
C ILE A 49 4.21 -8.98 -16.25
N SER A 50 2.87 -9.02 -16.24
CA SER A 50 2.10 -9.24 -17.47
C SER A 50 1.35 -7.95 -17.83
N ILE A 51 1.56 -7.49 -19.08
CA ILE A 51 1.10 -6.19 -19.56
C ILE A 51 0.30 -6.38 -20.85
N ARG A 52 -0.80 -5.66 -20.98
CA ARG A 52 -1.56 -5.59 -22.23
C ARG A 52 -0.83 -4.72 -23.26
N PRO A 53 -0.70 -5.14 -24.53
CA PRO A 53 0.00 -4.36 -25.57
C PRO A 53 -0.52 -2.93 -25.78
N GLU A 54 -1.79 -2.66 -25.51
CA GLU A 54 -2.38 -1.32 -25.66
C GLU A 54 -1.96 -0.30 -24.59
N ARG A 55 -1.28 -0.73 -23.50
CA ARG A 55 -0.78 0.17 -22.46
C ARG A 55 0.45 0.93 -22.93
N LEU A 56 0.54 2.23 -22.62
CA LEU A 56 1.69 3.07 -22.98
C LEU A 56 3.03 2.49 -22.46
N SER A 57 3.06 2.02 -21.22
CA SER A 57 4.25 1.41 -20.64
C SER A 57 4.70 0.12 -21.33
N TYR A 58 3.83 -0.55 -22.07
CA TYR A 58 4.21 -1.71 -22.88
C TYR A 58 5.26 -1.31 -23.93
N ASP A 59 4.97 -0.25 -24.68
CA ASP A 59 5.89 0.27 -25.71
C ASP A 59 7.20 0.74 -25.06
N TYR A 60 7.11 1.48 -23.96
CA TYR A 60 8.29 2.00 -23.23
C TYR A 60 9.20 0.87 -22.74
N ILE A 61 8.63 -0.16 -22.09
CA ILE A 61 9.40 -1.28 -21.55
C ILE A 61 9.96 -2.16 -22.67
N LYS A 62 9.20 -2.37 -23.75
CA LYS A 62 9.69 -3.15 -24.89
C LYS A 62 10.85 -2.47 -25.61
N GLU A 63 10.88 -1.14 -25.60
CA GLU A 63 11.93 -0.35 -26.20
C GLU A 63 13.17 -0.24 -25.32
N SER A 64 13.00 0.06 -24.04
CA SER A 64 14.12 0.25 -23.10
C SER A 64 14.63 -1.06 -22.50
N MET A 65 13.80 -2.09 -22.46
CA MET A 65 14.03 -3.35 -21.73
C MET A 65 14.24 -3.13 -20.23
N GLU A 66 13.72 -2.02 -19.66
CA GLU A 66 13.93 -1.64 -18.26
C GLU A 66 12.62 -1.12 -17.64
N PHE A 67 12.43 -1.40 -16.35
CA PHE A 67 11.33 -0.88 -15.55
C PHE A 67 11.64 -0.97 -14.06
N VAL A 68 10.89 -0.23 -13.25
CA VAL A 68 10.91 -0.37 -11.79
C VAL A 68 9.57 -0.89 -11.29
N VAL A 69 9.63 -1.84 -10.35
CA VAL A 69 8.48 -2.27 -9.56
C VAL A 69 8.46 -1.45 -8.28
N ASN A 70 7.49 -0.57 -8.12
CA ASN A 70 7.29 0.22 -6.92
C ASN A 70 6.15 -0.40 -6.10
N ILE A 71 6.43 -0.84 -4.89
CA ILE A 71 5.46 -1.49 -4.00
C ILE A 71 4.80 -0.40 -3.14
N PRO A 72 3.51 -0.09 -3.35
CA PRO A 72 2.84 0.99 -2.65
C PRO A 72 2.36 0.58 -1.25
N HIS A 73 2.17 1.58 -0.39
CA HIS A 73 1.52 1.41 0.91
C HIS A 73 0.03 1.79 0.86
N ALA A 74 -0.74 1.44 1.90
CA ALA A 74 -2.19 1.62 1.95
C ALA A 74 -2.66 3.08 1.75
N GLY A 75 -1.86 4.06 2.19
CA GLY A 75 -2.15 5.48 1.97
C GLY A 75 -2.14 5.90 0.49
N MET A 76 -1.56 5.08 -0.39
CA MET A 76 -1.46 5.36 -1.83
C MET A 76 -2.60 4.72 -2.65
N THR A 77 -3.57 4.03 -2.04
CA THR A 77 -4.59 3.25 -2.76
C THR A 77 -5.31 4.05 -3.86
N LYS A 78 -5.66 5.32 -3.58
CA LYS A 78 -6.28 6.20 -4.58
C LYS A 78 -5.36 6.47 -5.78
N LYS A 79 -4.06 6.67 -5.55
CA LYS A 79 -3.06 6.86 -6.61
C LYS A 79 -2.89 5.57 -7.44
N VAL A 80 -2.87 4.42 -6.77
CA VAL A 80 -2.79 3.09 -7.39
C VAL A 80 -3.98 2.85 -8.31
N ASP A 81 -5.20 3.06 -7.83
CA ASP A 81 -6.43 2.91 -8.62
C ASP A 81 -6.44 3.87 -9.82
N PHE A 82 -6.12 5.13 -9.61
CA PHE A 82 -6.03 6.12 -10.69
C PHE A 82 -5.05 5.69 -11.80
N CYS A 83 -3.87 5.21 -11.43
CA CYS A 83 -2.87 4.73 -12.38
C CYS A 83 -3.32 3.46 -13.13
N TRP A 84 -4.25 2.69 -12.56
CA TRP A 84 -4.83 1.51 -13.21
C TRP A 84 -5.83 1.90 -14.29
N VAL A 85 -6.79 2.79 -13.94
CA VAL A 85 -7.92 3.12 -14.82
C VAL A 85 -7.60 4.17 -15.86
N ARG A 86 -6.64 5.07 -15.60
CA ARG A 86 -6.27 6.14 -16.54
C ARG A 86 -5.14 5.71 -17.49
N SER A 87 -5.24 6.18 -18.74
CA SER A 87 -4.22 5.91 -19.77
C SER A 87 -3.16 6.99 -19.79
N GLY A 88 -1.86 6.60 -19.74
CA GLY A 88 -0.72 7.51 -19.92
C GLY A 88 -0.65 8.17 -21.30
N LYS A 89 -1.36 7.61 -22.30
CA LYS A 89 -1.50 8.25 -23.63
C LYS A 89 -2.32 9.53 -23.60
N LYS A 90 -3.15 9.74 -22.56
CA LYS A 90 -4.06 10.90 -22.43
C LYS A 90 -3.72 11.83 -21.28
N ILE A 91 -3.08 11.34 -20.24
CA ILE A 91 -2.87 12.07 -18.99
C ILE A 91 -1.46 11.77 -18.48
N ASP A 92 -0.74 12.80 -18.05
CA ASP A 92 0.49 12.65 -17.29
C ASP A 92 0.14 12.25 -15.85
N LYS A 93 0.21 10.94 -15.58
CA LYS A 93 -0.19 10.39 -14.29
C LYS A 93 0.80 10.69 -13.17
N ILE A 94 2.07 10.92 -13.50
CA ILE A 94 3.10 11.30 -12.52
C ILE A 94 2.76 12.67 -11.95
N LYS A 95 2.53 13.63 -12.85
CA LYS A 95 2.14 14.99 -12.49
C LYS A 95 0.78 15.04 -11.77
N GLU A 96 -0.24 14.35 -12.32
CA GLU A 96 -1.60 14.37 -11.79
C GLU A 96 -1.69 13.78 -10.37
N MET A 97 -0.89 12.74 -10.11
CA MET A 97 -0.85 12.10 -8.79
C MET A 97 0.23 12.68 -7.87
N ASN A 98 0.96 13.68 -8.34
CA ASN A 98 2.02 14.34 -7.59
C ASN A 98 2.99 13.31 -6.99
N PHE A 99 3.61 12.49 -7.87
CA PHE A 99 4.64 11.55 -7.47
C PHE A 99 6.01 12.23 -7.48
N THR A 100 6.82 11.96 -6.46
CA THR A 100 8.24 12.31 -6.42
C THR A 100 9.05 11.23 -7.10
N MET A 101 9.72 11.57 -8.18
CA MET A 101 10.52 10.62 -8.96
C MET A 101 12.00 10.75 -8.58
N ARG A 102 12.66 9.61 -8.40
CA ARG A 102 14.12 9.50 -8.14
C ARG A 102 14.76 8.61 -9.19
N GLU A 103 15.93 9.02 -9.69
CA GLU A 103 16.68 8.22 -10.65
C GLU A 103 17.22 6.93 -10.01
N CYS A 104 17.24 5.86 -10.78
CA CYS A 104 17.85 4.60 -10.40
C CYS A 104 19.35 4.59 -10.68
N ASP A 105 20.08 3.70 -9.99
CA ASP A 105 21.54 3.59 -10.13
C ASP A 105 21.95 2.65 -11.29
N ASN A 106 21.14 1.62 -11.60
CA ASN A 106 21.52 0.54 -12.52
C ASN A 106 20.74 0.55 -13.84
N ILE A 107 19.68 1.34 -13.94
CA ILE A 107 18.82 1.46 -15.12
C ILE A 107 18.44 2.91 -15.37
N ASN A 108 18.06 3.24 -16.62
CA ASN A 108 17.64 4.58 -16.99
C ASN A 108 16.10 4.75 -16.82
N VAL A 109 15.60 4.49 -15.63
CA VAL A 109 14.18 4.66 -15.25
C VAL A 109 14.12 5.21 -13.83
N ALA A 110 13.20 6.14 -13.55
CA ALA A 110 13.00 6.66 -12.22
C ALA A 110 12.04 5.80 -11.39
N TYR A 111 12.27 5.73 -10.06
CA TYR A 111 11.36 5.10 -9.11
C TYR A 111 10.51 6.16 -8.37
N ILE A 112 9.45 5.71 -7.71
CA ILE A 112 8.53 6.54 -6.92
C ILE A 112 9.02 6.57 -5.46
N GLU A 113 9.46 7.73 -4.97
CA GLU A 113 10.04 7.91 -3.63
C GLU A 113 9.05 7.54 -2.51
N GLU A 114 7.77 7.82 -2.69
CA GLU A 114 6.74 7.52 -1.68
C GLU A 114 6.47 6.02 -1.49
N CYS A 115 6.94 5.17 -2.41
CA CYS A 115 6.79 3.72 -2.26
C CYS A 115 7.87 3.16 -1.33
N PRO A 116 7.50 2.41 -0.28
CA PRO A 116 8.46 1.91 0.70
C PRO A 116 9.49 0.92 0.15
N ILE A 117 9.24 0.34 -1.02
CA ILE A 117 10.13 -0.60 -1.68
C ILE A 117 10.08 -0.37 -3.18
N ASN A 118 11.25 -0.28 -3.81
CA ASN A 118 11.40 -0.12 -5.26
C ASN A 118 12.41 -1.14 -5.77
N ILE A 119 12.12 -1.81 -6.88
CA ILE A 119 12.91 -2.91 -7.42
C ILE A 119 13.29 -2.59 -8.87
N GLU A 120 14.57 -2.42 -9.12
CA GLU A 120 15.13 -2.17 -10.46
C GLU A 120 15.18 -3.46 -11.27
N CYS A 121 14.60 -3.43 -12.46
CA CYS A 121 14.43 -4.61 -13.29
C CYS A 121 14.93 -4.39 -14.72
N ARG A 122 15.64 -5.39 -15.25
CA ARG A 122 16.01 -5.47 -16.67
C ARG A 122 15.35 -6.68 -17.31
N VAL A 123 14.60 -6.45 -18.39
CA VAL A 123 13.86 -7.50 -19.09
C VAL A 123 14.85 -8.47 -19.75
N ARG A 124 14.66 -9.75 -19.45
CA ARG A 124 15.42 -10.86 -20.07
C ARG A 124 14.65 -11.50 -21.23
N GLN A 125 13.34 -11.61 -21.06
CA GLN A 125 12.48 -12.31 -22.05
C GLN A 125 11.08 -11.74 -22.03
N ILE A 126 10.44 -11.72 -23.20
CA ILE A 126 9.03 -11.36 -23.39
C ILE A 126 8.33 -12.56 -24.01
N ILE A 127 7.24 -13.01 -23.37
CA ILE A 127 6.46 -14.18 -23.80
C ILE A 127 5.03 -13.73 -24.08
N PRO A 128 4.53 -13.84 -25.33
CA PRO A 128 3.16 -13.46 -25.67
C PRO A 128 2.16 -14.55 -25.25
N PHE A 129 1.05 -14.12 -24.60
CA PHE A 129 -0.05 -14.99 -24.18
C PHE A 129 -1.44 -14.52 -24.64
N GLY A 130 -1.53 -13.83 -25.75
CA GLY A 130 -2.80 -13.33 -26.29
C GLY A 130 -3.17 -11.97 -25.72
N SER A 131 -3.98 -11.87 -24.67
CA SER A 131 -4.40 -10.58 -24.10
C SER A 131 -3.30 -9.83 -23.35
N HIS A 132 -2.27 -10.52 -22.89
CA HIS A 132 -1.13 -9.97 -22.16
C HIS A 132 0.16 -10.63 -22.64
N ASP A 133 1.23 -9.85 -22.66
CA ASP A 133 2.57 -10.39 -22.79
C ASP A 133 3.24 -10.38 -21.41
N MET A 134 3.95 -11.47 -21.09
CA MET A 134 4.71 -11.60 -19.84
C MET A 134 6.14 -11.12 -20.07
N PHE A 135 6.56 -10.16 -19.27
CA PHE A 135 7.93 -9.66 -19.20
C PHE A 135 8.62 -10.35 -18.03
N ILE A 136 9.59 -11.21 -18.30
CA ILE A 136 10.45 -11.82 -17.30
C ILE A 136 11.70 -10.97 -17.18
N ALA A 137 12.04 -10.52 -15.98
CA ALA A 137 13.12 -9.59 -15.73
C ALA A 137 14.05 -10.04 -14.60
N ASP A 138 15.33 -9.76 -14.76
CA ASP A 138 16.31 -9.84 -13.70
C ASP A 138 16.09 -8.71 -12.70
N VAL A 139 16.19 -9.01 -11.41
CA VAL A 139 16.24 -8.01 -10.35
C VAL A 139 17.69 -7.58 -10.16
N LEU A 140 17.98 -6.30 -10.44
CA LEU A 140 19.34 -5.75 -10.37
C LEU A 140 19.62 -5.18 -8.98
N SER A 141 18.67 -4.43 -8.42
CA SER A 141 18.76 -3.78 -7.11
C SER A 141 17.38 -3.59 -6.50
N SER A 142 17.35 -3.34 -5.20
CA SER A 142 16.13 -2.99 -4.47
C SER A 142 16.42 -1.88 -3.48
N HIS A 143 15.66 -0.78 -3.55
CA HIS A 143 15.67 0.30 -2.60
C HIS A 143 14.57 0.04 -1.57
N ILE A 144 14.90 0.08 -0.29
CA ILE A 144 13.99 -0.24 0.81
C ILE A 144 14.10 0.85 1.86
N ASN A 145 12.98 1.39 2.30
CA ASN A 145 13.00 2.40 3.35
C ASN A 145 13.70 1.89 4.61
N GLU A 146 14.58 2.69 5.18
CA GLU A 146 15.40 2.32 6.36
C GLU A 146 14.55 1.94 7.57
N ASP A 147 13.37 2.54 7.75
CA ASP A 147 12.43 2.23 8.83
C ASP A 147 11.83 0.82 8.75
N LEU A 148 11.94 0.18 7.59
CA LEU A 148 11.57 -1.23 7.40
C LEU A 148 12.69 -2.20 7.74
N ILE A 149 13.91 -1.73 7.99
CA ILE A 149 15.08 -2.58 8.21
C ILE A 149 15.50 -2.49 9.68
N ASP A 150 15.69 -3.64 10.34
CA ASP A 150 16.20 -3.65 11.71
C ASP A 150 17.75 -3.64 11.75
N GLU A 151 18.32 -3.47 12.93
CA GLU A 151 19.79 -3.45 13.18
C GLU A 151 20.52 -4.72 12.71
N LYS A 152 19.80 -5.81 12.46
CA LYS A 152 20.32 -7.09 11.95
C LYS A 152 20.18 -7.23 10.45
N GLY A 153 19.67 -6.20 9.76
CA GLY A 153 19.42 -6.20 8.33
C GLY A 153 18.18 -7.00 7.90
N LYS A 154 17.29 -7.35 8.84
CA LYS A 154 16.02 -8.01 8.51
C LYS A 154 14.99 -6.99 8.05
N ILE A 155 14.34 -7.27 6.93
CA ILE A 155 13.25 -6.45 6.39
C ILE A 155 11.93 -6.82 7.07
N HIS A 156 11.23 -5.82 7.59
CA HIS A 156 9.96 -5.91 8.26
C HIS A 156 8.81 -5.46 7.34
N PHE A 157 8.40 -6.30 6.42
CA PHE A 157 7.32 -6.00 5.46
C PHE A 157 5.99 -5.64 6.12
N GLU A 158 5.73 -6.15 7.32
CA GLU A 158 4.53 -5.85 8.11
C GLU A 158 4.44 -4.39 8.56
N LYS A 159 5.58 -3.67 8.58
CA LYS A 159 5.62 -2.24 8.90
C LYS A 159 5.29 -1.35 7.69
N GLY A 160 5.45 -1.87 6.48
CA GLY A 160 5.28 -1.12 5.23
C GLY A 160 3.84 -0.81 4.86
N ASP A 161 2.86 -1.27 5.65
CA ASP A 161 1.43 -1.09 5.37
C ASP A 161 1.03 -1.48 3.93
N LEU A 162 1.65 -2.55 3.43
CA LEU A 162 1.50 -3.00 2.06
C LEU A 162 0.07 -3.40 1.73
N ILE A 163 -0.27 -3.38 0.45
CA ILE A 163 -1.61 -3.69 -0.06
C ILE A 163 -1.61 -4.88 -1.00
N ALA A 164 -2.74 -5.57 -1.05
CA ALA A 164 -3.03 -6.62 -2.01
C ALA A 164 -4.33 -6.29 -2.75
N TYR A 165 -4.48 -6.84 -3.95
CA TYR A 165 -5.69 -6.74 -4.75
C TYR A 165 -6.43 -8.07 -4.76
N CYS A 166 -7.74 -8.02 -4.58
CA CYS A 166 -8.60 -9.18 -4.60
C CYS A 166 -9.89 -8.86 -5.35
N HIS A 167 -9.95 -9.27 -6.59
CA HIS A 167 -11.16 -9.26 -7.44
C HIS A 167 -11.97 -7.93 -7.43
N GLY A 168 -11.28 -6.82 -7.66
CA GLY A 168 -11.89 -5.48 -7.71
C GLY A 168 -11.71 -4.62 -6.46
N GLU A 169 -11.12 -5.18 -5.40
CA GLU A 169 -10.94 -4.48 -4.13
C GLU A 169 -9.49 -4.50 -3.66
N TYR A 170 -9.11 -3.49 -2.88
CA TYR A 170 -7.79 -3.34 -2.30
C TYR A 170 -7.85 -3.66 -0.82
N TYR A 171 -6.94 -4.52 -0.34
CA TYR A 171 -6.84 -4.91 1.05
C TYR A 171 -5.47 -4.53 1.62
N LYS A 172 -5.46 -3.99 2.83
CA LYS A 172 -4.23 -3.80 3.58
C LYS A 172 -3.79 -5.12 4.19
N LEU A 173 -2.51 -5.46 4.09
CA LEU A 173 -1.95 -6.61 4.77
C LEU A 173 -1.99 -6.38 6.30
N PRO A 174 -2.42 -7.38 7.09
CA PRO A 174 -2.40 -7.27 8.55
C PRO A 174 -0.95 -7.24 9.04
N ARG A 175 -0.70 -6.46 10.10
CA ARG A 175 0.63 -6.42 10.75
C ARG A 175 0.95 -7.68 11.56
N THR A 176 -0.07 -8.49 11.88
CA THR A 176 0.08 -9.70 12.67
C THR A 176 0.33 -10.90 11.77
N SER A 177 1.49 -11.52 11.93
CA SER A 177 1.85 -12.75 11.24
C SER A 177 1.06 -13.95 11.79
N LEU A 178 0.65 -14.86 10.93
CA LEU A 178 0.06 -16.16 11.31
C LEU A 178 1.12 -17.18 11.74
N GLY A 179 2.38 -16.93 11.43
CA GLY A 179 3.51 -17.80 11.77
C GLY A 179 4.74 -17.48 10.90
N CYS A 180 5.88 -18.06 11.21
CA CYS A 180 7.08 -17.95 10.41
C CYS A 180 7.28 -19.19 9.54
N PHE A 181 8.11 -19.07 8.49
CA PHE A 181 8.47 -20.21 7.65
C PHE A 181 9.02 -21.35 8.51
N GLY A 182 8.48 -22.55 8.31
CA GLY A 182 8.85 -23.76 9.08
C GLY A 182 8.20 -23.88 10.47
N HIS A 183 7.30 -22.96 10.86
CA HIS A 183 6.64 -23.03 12.18
C HIS A 183 5.90 -24.35 12.42
N SER A 184 5.41 -25.02 11.37
CA SER A 184 4.69 -26.30 11.47
C SER A 184 5.53 -27.47 12.01
N ILE A 185 6.85 -27.41 11.85
CA ILE A 185 7.82 -28.44 12.27
C ILE A 185 8.69 -27.98 13.43
N MET A 186 8.48 -26.77 13.96
CA MET A 186 9.21 -26.27 15.11
C MET A 186 8.80 -27.06 16.37
N LYS A 187 9.77 -27.66 17.04
CA LYS A 187 9.54 -28.28 18.37
C LYS A 187 9.06 -27.19 19.32
N LYS A 188 7.91 -27.39 19.98
CA LYS A 188 7.47 -26.54 21.09
C LYS A 188 8.60 -26.49 22.11
N LYS A 189 9.16 -25.35 22.42
CA LYS A 189 10.03 -25.16 23.56
C LYS A 189 9.20 -25.58 24.76
N GLN A 190 9.57 -26.68 25.42
CA GLN A 190 9.00 -27.04 26.72
C GLN A 190 9.34 -25.88 27.66
N THR A 191 8.35 -25.07 28.00
CA THR A 191 8.43 -24.19 29.15
C THR A 191 8.50 -25.10 30.37
N LYS A 192 9.70 -25.27 30.95
CA LYS A 192 9.84 -25.89 32.26
C LYS A 192 8.89 -25.16 33.22
N PRO A 193 8.02 -25.86 33.95
CA PRO A 193 7.22 -25.20 34.96
C PRO A 193 8.17 -24.60 35.99
N ASN A 194 7.97 -23.31 36.24
CA ASN A 194 8.75 -22.55 37.22
C ASN A 194 8.33 -23.03 38.62
N THR A 195 8.91 -24.17 39.06
CA THR A 195 8.81 -24.65 40.45
C THR A 195 9.84 -23.89 41.26
N ASN A 196 9.47 -22.71 41.77
CA ASN A 196 10.05 -22.13 43.00
C ASN A 196 9.30 -20.85 43.33
N LYS A 197 8.22 -20.98 44.06
CA LYS A 197 7.80 -20.06 45.12
C LYS A 197 7.22 -20.86 46.24
N SER A 198 8.11 -21.38 47.07
CA SER A 198 7.80 -21.83 48.43
C SER A 198 7.29 -20.62 49.20
N ILE A 199 6.04 -20.74 49.58
CA ILE A 199 5.38 -19.88 50.56
C ILE A 199 6.06 -20.11 51.90
N LYS A 200 6.78 -19.12 52.42
CA LYS A 200 7.09 -19.04 53.84
C LYS A 200 5.91 -18.39 54.52
N GLU A 201 5.12 -19.22 55.19
CA GLU A 201 4.22 -18.76 56.24
C GLU A 201 5.08 -18.24 57.40
N ASN A 202 4.91 -16.99 57.76
CA ASN A 202 5.27 -16.49 59.08
C ASN A 202 3.97 -16.14 59.79
N LYS A 203 3.62 -17.02 60.74
CA LYS A 203 2.78 -16.75 61.90
C LYS A 203 3.58 -15.78 62.81
N ASP A 204 2.96 -14.69 63.21
CA ASP A 204 3.00 -14.13 64.55
C ASP A 204 2.02 -12.96 64.64
N THR A 205 0.91 -13.28 65.25
CA THR A 205 0.25 -12.83 66.49
C THR A 205 0.30 -11.34 66.85
N LYS A 206 -0.93 -10.88 66.95
CA LYS A 206 -1.55 -10.06 67.99
C LYS A 206 -1.35 -8.53 68.09
N GLU A 207 -2.56 -7.97 68.18
CA GLU A 207 -3.02 -6.87 69.04
C GLU A 207 -2.53 -5.43 68.72
N ASN A 208 -3.40 -4.55 68.41
CA ASN A 208 -4.26 -3.72 69.25
C ASN A 208 -5.08 -2.71 68.44
N LYS A 209 -6.34 -2.75 68.62
CA LYS A 209 -7.40 -1.83 68.96
C LYS A 209 -7.15 -0.32 68.89
N LYS A 210 -8.21 0.31 68.36
CA LYS A 210 -8.77 1.65 68.68
C LYS A 210 -8.07 2.82 67.96
N THR A 211 -8.75 3.79 67.45
CA THR A 211 -10.07 4.43 67.63
C THR A 211 -10.20 5.57 66.63
N ASN A 212 -11.47 5.80 66.22
CA ASN A 212 -12.08 7.13 65.97
C ASN A 212 -11.67 7.90 64.72
N ASN A 213 -12.60 8.06 63.79
CA ASN A 213 -13.76 8.94 63.76
C ASN A 213 -13.48 10.38 63.31
N LEU A 214 -14.35 10.77 62.39
CA LEU A 214 -14.82 12.12 62.11
C LEU A 214 -13.77 13.07 61.43
N ASP A 215 -14.08 13.81 60.45
CA ASP A 215 -15.32 14.50 60.00
C ASP A 215 -15.11 15.06 58.60
N LYS A 216 -16.14 14.95 57.82
CA LYS A 216 -16.92 16.01 57.14
C LYS A 216 -16.23 17.15 56.38
N LYS A 217 -16.73 17.22 55.15
CA LYS A 217 -17.25 18.41 54.43
C LYS A 217 -16.32 19.61 54.19
N THR A 218 -16.23 19.94 52.91
CA THR A 218 -16.84 21.19 52.33
C THR A 218 -16.60 21.20 50.83
N LYS A 219 -17.57 21.21 50.12
CA LYS A 219 -18.25 22.12 49.17
C LYS A 219 -17.51 23.43 48.88
N ASN A 220 -17.26 23.70 47.61
CA ASN A 220 -17.76 24.88 46.86
C ASN A 220 -17.20 24.79 45.44
N LYS A 221 -18.01 24.70 44.41
CA LYS A 221 -18.74 25.74 43.67
C LYS A 221 -17.85 26.93 43.28
N ASN A 222 -17.55 27.00 41.99
CA ASN A 222 -17.80 28.27 41.30
C ASN A 222 -18.10 28.05 39.81
N LYS A 223 -19.33 28.44 39.46
CA LYS A 223 -19.83 28.76 38.15
C LYS A 223 -19.41 30.20 37.80
N SER A 224 -19.09 30.45 36.57
CA SER A 224 -19.49 31.67 35.83
C SER A 224 -19.14 31.41 34.37
N LYS A 225 -20.11 31.29 33.50
CA LYS A 225 -20.83 32.31 32.73
C LYS A 225 -19.82 33.21 32.01
N VAL A 226 -19.86 33.40 30.69
CA VAL A 226 -20.93 34.13 29.98
C VAL A 226 -20.68 34.15 28.45
N LYS A 227 -21.74 33.95 27.65
CA LYS A 227 -22.23 34.60 26.41
C LYS A 227 -21.45 34.41 25.11
N SER A 228 -21.95 33.77 24.06
CA SER A 228 -23.01 34.13 23.13
C SER A 228 -22.95 35.52 22.49
N LEU A 229 -22.74 35.54 21.16
CA LEU A 229 -23.15 36.54 20.15
C LEU A 229 -22.45 36.09 18.87
N GLY A 230 -23.02 35.96 17.69
CA GLY A 230 -24.27 36.36 17.18
C GLY A 230 -24.25 36.04 15.66
N ASN A 231 -25.34 35.58 15.20
CA ASN A 231 -25.66 35.39 13.79
C ASN A 231 -25.43 36.65 12.94
N LYS A 232 -24.91 36.45 11.72
CA LYS A 232 -25.36 37.28 10.58
C LYS A 232 -25.41 36.45 9.31
N LYS A 233 -26.64 36.17 8.90
CA LYS A 233 -27.03 35.83 7.55
C LYS A 233 -26.88 37.07 6.67
N THR A 234 -26.34 36.91 5.47
CA THR A 234 -26.68 37.78 4.34
C THR A 234 -26.95 36.94 3.12
N LYS A 235 -28.22 37.01 2.70
CA LYS A 235 -28.75 36.65 1.39
C LYS A 235 -28.49 37.80 0.44
N SER A 236 -28.22 37.48 -0.82
CA SER A 236 -28.70 38.15 -2.06
C SER A 236 -27.78 37.75 -3.20
N LYS A 237 -28.15 37.59 -4.43
CA LYS A 237 -29.37 37.59 -5.22
C LYS A 237 -28.97 36.97 -6.57
N SER A 238 -29.87 36.28 -7.14
CA SER A 238 -29.95 35.80 -8.52
C SER A 238 -29.74 36.90 -9.57
N SER A 239 -29.13 36.56 -10.69
CA SER A 239 -29.52 37.13 -11.98
C SER A 239 -29.39 36.10 -13.09
N LYS A 240 -30.52 35.98 -13.78
CA LYS A 240 -30.81 35.20 -14.98
C LYS A 240 -30.29 35.93 -16.22
N ASN A 241 -30.28 35.15 -17.29
CA ASN A 241 -30.30 35.47 -18.74
C ASN A 241 -28.93 35.55 -19.42
N ASN A 242 -28.67 34.87 -20.53
CA ASN A 242 -29.47 34.82 -21.75
C ASN A 242 -29.04 33.69 -22.68
N LYS A 243 -30.04 33.08 -23.29
CA LYS A 243 -29.92 32.23 -24.49
C LYS A 243 -29.44 33.05 -25.70
N LYS A 244 -28.63 32.45 -26.55
CA LYS A 244 -28.76 32.64 -28.02
C LYS A 244 -28.26 31.39 -28.75
N SER A 245 -29.16 30.76 -29.40
CA SER A 245 -29.08 29.82 -30.51
C SER A 245 -28.53 30.52 -31.79
N ILE A 246 -27.92 29.77 -32.67
CA ILE A 246 -27.97 29.89 -34.14
C ILE A 246 -26.98 28.83 -34.68
N SER A 247 -27.45 27.83 -35.24
CA SER A 247 -27.89 27.35 -36.56
C SER A 247 -26.74 26.72 -37.40
N LYS A 248 -27.11 25.53 -37.80
CA LYS A 248 -26.64 24.67 -38.91
C LYS A 248 -25.93 25.36 -40.06
N LYS A 249 -24.86 24.71 -40.59
CA LYS A 249 -24.70 24.51 -42.02
C LYS A 249 -23.99 23.19 -42.37
N LYS A 250 -24.70 22.39 -43.17
CA LYS A 250 -24.25 21.22 -43.93
C LYS A 250 -23.40 21.67 -45.16
N LYS A 251 -22.64 20.68 -45.66
CA LYS A 251 -22.05 20.45 -47.00
C LYS A 251 -20.52 20.66 -46.99
N ARG A 252 -19.73 19.71 -47.39
CA ARG A 252 -19.67 18.68 -48.42
C ARG A 252 -18.73 17.58 -47.97
#